data_739714034e208c5c4f610f53196fa54a
#
_entry.id   739714034e208c5c4f610f53196fa54a
#
_cell.length_a   1.000
_cell.length_b   1.000
_cell.length_c   1.000
_cell.angle_alpha   90.00
_cell.angle_beta   90.00
_cell.angle_gamma   90.00
#
_symmetry.space_group_name_H-M   'P 1'
#
loop_
_entity.id
_entity.type
_entity.pdbx_description
1 polymer ?
#
loop_
_entity_poly.entity_id
_entity_poly.type
_entity_poly.pdbx_seq_one_letter_code
_entity_poly.pdbx_strand_id
1 'polypeptide(L)'
;MQEMLRVENLTKRFGGLIALDEISLDVKKGIITMLIGPNGSGKTTLINCVTGFYNPDKGKVTFDGKIITNWPPHRIYELGLVRTFQIPQPFRKLTVLENLLTAYRGHPGEGFLKAPFRRSWMKEEEKATEMAFRFLEILDLDHMWDHPASNLSGGQMKLVEAGRAIMSGAKMILMDEPAAGLYPKLAQELFYYLTEMKNKLGVTFLIVEHRLELILDYIDHVYAMARGRIVSEGEPDKVLDDPIVIESYLGG
;
A
#
# COMPACT_ATOMS: atom_id res chain seq x y z
N MET A 1 -5.83 9.52 -17.71
CA MET A 1 -6.19 8.86 -16.43
C MET A 1 -6.16 9.90 -15.32
N GLN A 2 -7.05 9.79 -14.33
CA GLN A 2 -7.09 10.69 -13.18
C GLN A 2 -5.93 10.38 -12.22
N GLU A 3 -5.31 11.43 -11.65
CA GLU A 3 -4.27 11.26 -10.64
C GLU A 3 -4.89 10.88 -9.28
N MET A 4 -4.29 9.92 -8.61
CA MET A 4 -4.67 9.50 -7.26
C MET A 4 -3.78 10.17 -6.21
N LEU A 5 -2.46 10.19 -6.45
CA LEU A 5 -1.46 10.84 -5.62
C LEU A 5 -0.57 11.72 -6.49
N ARG A 6 -0.32 12.96 -6.07
CA ARG A 6 0.65 13.88 -6.66
C ARG A 6 1.58 14.41 -5.59
N VAL A 7 2.86 14.32 -5.83
CA VAL A 7 3.94 14.89 -5.02
C VAL A 7 4.66 15.93 -5.85
N GLU A 8 4.81 17.14 -5.33
CA GLU A 8 5.38 18.29 -6.04
C GLU A 8 6.54 18.89 -5.24
N ASN A 9 7.76 18.85 -5.77
CA ASN A 9 8.99 19.45 -5.23
C ASN A 9 9.23 19.15 -3.74
N LEU A 10 8.96 17.89 -3.33
CA LEU A 10 9.02 17.49 -1.93
C LEU A 10 10.46 17.42 -1.44
N THR A 11 10.78 18.18 -0.41
CA THR A 11 12.11 18.21 0.22
C THR A 11 12.00 17.82 1.67
N LYS A 12 12.90 16.93 2.12
CA LYS A 12 13.04 16.55 3.54
C LYS A 12 14.50 16.50 3.96
N ARG A 13 14.80 17.16 5.08
CA ARG A 13 16.15 17.21 5.67
C ARG A 13 16.14 16.64 7.08
N PHE A 14 17.23 16.02 7.45
CA PHE A 14 17.52 15.58 8.82
C PHE A 14 18.88 16.13 9.21
N GLY A 15 18.88 17.27 9.92
CA GLY A 15 20.10 18.03 10.17
C GLY A 15 20.78 18.47 8.86
N GLY A 16 22.00 18.03 8.65
CA GLY A 16 22.76 18.32 7.41
C GLY A 16 22.45 17.38 6.23
N LEU A 17 21.73 16.27 6.46
CA LEU A 17 21.40 15.30 5.41
C LEU A 17 20.13 15.72 4.67
N ILE A 18 20.20 15.81 3.35
CA ILE A 18 19.03 15.96 2.47
C ILE A 18 18.58 14.55 2.07
N ALA A 19 17.49 14.07 2.66
CA ALA A 19 16.95 12.75 2.38
C ALA A 19 16.01 12.73 1.17
N LEU A 20 15.28 13.85 0.91
CA LEU A 20 14.50 14.09 -0.30
C LEU A 20 14.88 15.46 -0.83
N ASP A 21 15.18 15.54 -2.12
CA ASP A 21 15.63 16.74 -2.80
C ASP A 21 14.75 17.02 -4.02
N GLU A 22 13.72 17.85 -3.80
CA GLU A 22 12.76 18.30 -4.81
C GLU A 22 12.06 17.15 -5.57
N ILE A 23 11.67 16.08 -4.84
CA ILE A 23 10.96 14.94 -5.42
C ILE A 23 9.62 15.36 -5.99
N SER A 24 9.38 14.99 -7.25
CA SER A 24 8.07 15.10 -7.90
C SER A 24 7.72 13.78 -8.54
N LEU A 25 6.48 13.29 -8.30
CA LEU A 25 5.92 12.09 -8.91
C LEU A 25 4.39 12.11 -8.88
N ASP A 26 3.78 11.39 -9.81
CA ASP A 26 2.33 11.23 -9.93
C ASP A 26 1.96 9.73 -9.95
N VAL A 27 1.01 9.33 -9.12
CA VAL A 27 0.43 7.98 -9.17
C VAL A 27 -0.97 8.06 -9.75
N LYS A 28 -1.21 7.38 -10.87
CA LYS A 28 -2.51 7.34 -11.54
C LYS A 28 -3.46 6.39 -10.81
N LYS A 29 -4.75 6.66 -10.90
CA LYS A 29 -5.79 5.83 -10.30
C LYS A 29 -5.89 4.46 -10.98
N GLY A 30 -6.00 3.39 -10.17
CA GLY A 30 -6.26 2.03 -10.65
C GLY A 30 -5.08 1.37 -11.35
N ILE A 31 -3.84 1.78 -11.01
CA ILE A 31 -2.61 1.14 -11.48
C ILE A 31 -1.74 0.70 -10.31
N ILE A 32 -0.78 -0.16 -10.59
CA ILE A 32 0.31 -0.53 -9.70
C ILE A 32 1.55 0.27 -10.12
N THR A 33 1.95 1.23 -9.29
CA THR A 33 3.18 1.99 -9.46
C THR A 33 4.25 1.45 -8.52
N MET A 34 5.46 1.27 -9.02
CA MET A 34 6.59 0.82 -8.23
C MET A 34 7.60 1.95 -8.01
N LEU A 35 8.16 2.01 -6.81
CA LEU A 35 9.25 2.89 -6.44
C LEU A 35 10.49 2.06 -6.12
N ILE A 36 11.52 2.19 -6.94
CA ILE A 36 12.76 1.43 -6.85
C ILE A 36 13.95 2.32 -6.51
N GLY A 37 15.05 1.74 -6.12
CA GLY A 37 16.31 2.44 -5.85
C GLY A 37 17.15 1.75 -4.76
N PRO A 38 18.44 2.05 -4.65
CA PRO A 38 19.32 1.47 -3.64
C PRO A 38 18.91 1.83 -2.22
N ASN A 39 19.50 1.15 -1.25
CA ASN A 39 19.32 1.50 0.16
C ASN A 39 19.81 2.93 0.42
N GLY A 40 19.07 3.68 1.24
CA GLY A 40 19.40 5.07 1.50
C GLY A 40 18.98 6.07 0.40
N SER A 41 18.35 5.65 -0.70
CA SER A 41 17.90 6.56 -1.76
C SER A 41 16.75 7.50 -1.36
N GLY A 42 16.09 7.27 -0.21
CA GLY A 42 15.02 8.12 0.32
C GLY A 42 13.61 7.56 0.23
N LYS A 43 13.39 6.33 -0.29
CA LYS A 43 12.07 5.72 -0.51
C LYS A 43 11.19 5.70 0.75
N THR A 44 11.71 5.18 1.85
CA THR A 44 10.99 5.14 3.14
C THR A 44 10.70 6.54 3.67
N THR A 45 11.61 7.51 3.46
CA THR A 45 11.39 8.91 3.82
C THR A 45 10.25 9.52 3.02
N LEU A 46 10.18 9.24 1.72
CA LEU A 46 9.08 9.68 0.85
C LEU A 46 7.74 9.11 1.33
N ILE A 47 7.66 7.80 1.57
CA ILE A 47 6.45 7.17 2.11
C ILE A 47 6.05 7.82 3.46
N ASN A 48 7.01 8.05 4.36
CA ASN A 48 6.73 8.69 5.65
C ASN A 48 6.21 10.13 5.50
N CYS A 49 6.71 10.89 4.52
CA CYS A 49 6.18 12.23 4.23
C CYS A 49 4.77 12.18 3.64
N VAL A 50 4.52 11.27 2.70
CA VAL A 50 3.22 11.10 2.03
C VAL A 50 2.15 10.63 3.03
N THR A 51 2.52 9.78 3.99
CA THR A 51 1.60 9.23 5.00
C THR A 51 1.53 10.05 6.29
N GLY A 52 2.21 11.21 6.35
CA GLY A 52 2.12 12.16 7.46
C GLY A 52 2.92 11.78 8.72
N PHE A 53 3.79 10.74 8.65
CA PHE A 53 4.71 10.41 9.73
C PHE A 53 5.86 11.43 9.84
N TYR A 54 6.26 12.03 8.70
CA TYR A 54 7.21 13.13 8.66
C TYR A 54 6.58 14.32 7.96
N ASN A 55 6.79 15.51 8.53
CA ASN A 55 6.47 16.76 7.84
C ASN A 55 7.58 17.07 6.85
N PRO A 56 7.30 17.27 5.55
CA PRO A 56 8.28 17.76 4.60
C PRO A 56 8.69 19.20 4.94
N ASP A 57 9.91 19.58 4.58
CA ASP A 57 10.41 20.96 4.78
C ASP A 57 9.94 21.89 3.65
N LYS A 58 9.71 21.32 2.44
CA LYS A 58 9.15 22.02 1.28
C LYS A 58 8.33 21.07 0.43
N GLY A 59 7.54 21.65 -0.48
CA GLY A 59 6.75 20.91 -1.46
C GLY A 59 5.33 20.65 -1.00
N LYS A 60 4.61 19.88 -1.82
CA LYS A 60 3.20 19.64 -1.63
C LYS A 60 2.84 18.18 -1.95
N VAL A 61 1.94 17.60 -1.18
CA VAL A 61 1.34 16.30 -1.41
C VAL A 61 -0.17 16.46 -1.58
N THR A 62 -0.69 15.97 -2.69
CA THR A 62 -2.12 15.98 -3.02
C THR A 62 -2.59 14.53 -3.19
N PHE A 63 -3.66 14.14 -2.51
CA PHE A 63 -4.28 12.81 -2.61
C PHE A 63 -5.76 12.94 -2.94
N ASP A 64 -6.22 12.25 -3.99
CA ASP A 64 -7.60 12.28 -4.49
C ASP A 64 -8.15 13.72 -4.59
N GLY A 65 -7.32 14.64 -5.14
CA GLY A 65 -7.63 16.06 -5.31
C GLY A 65 -7.54 16.94 -4.05
N LYS A 66 -7.20 16.37 -2.89
CA LYS A 66 -7.06 17.12 -1.62
C LYS A 66 -5.59 17.28 -1.24
N ILE A 67 -5.18 18.50 -0.86
CA ILE A 67 -3.86 18.76 -0.31
C ILE A 67 -3.79 18.16 1.09
N ILE A 68 -2.88 17.20 1.28
CA ILE A 68 -2.69 16.47 2.54
C ILE A 68 -1.34 16.77 3.22
N THR A 69 -0.56 17.70 2.68
CA THR A 69 0.73 18.11 3.24
C THR A 69 0.58 18.48 4.71
N ASN A 70 1.43 17.92 5.57
CA ASN A 70 1.43 18.12 7.03
C ASN A 70 0.15 17.64 7.75
N TRP A 71 -0.68 16.84 7.11
CA TRP A 71 -1.80 16.21 7.81
C TRP A 71 -1.30 15.05 8.69
N PRO A 72 -1.94 14.84 9.85
CA PRO A 72 -1.59 13.71 10.70
C PRO A 72 -2.04 12.39 10.06
N PRO A 73 -1.33 11.26 10.31
CA PRO A 73 -1.57 9.97 9.65
C PRO A 73 -3.01 9.48 9.72
N HIS A 74 -3.70 9.67 10.86
CA HIS A 74 -5.09 9.22 11.01
C HIS A 74 -6.05 9.90 10.03
N ARG A 75 -5.88 11.21 9.75
CA ARG A 75 -6.70 11.92 8.76
C ARG A 75 -6.41 11.48 7.33
N ILE A 76 -5.15 11.20 7.03
CA ILE A 76 -4.74 10.65 5.71
C ILE A 76 -5.35 9.27 5.52
N TYR A 77 -5.28 8.42 6.54
CA TYR A 77 -5.95 7.11 6.57
C TYR A 77 -7.46 7.23 6.33
N GLU A 78 -8.13 8.20 6.95
CA GLU A 78 -9.56 8.47 6.77
C GLU A 78 -9.93 8.84 5.33
N LEU A 79 -9.04 9.43 4.55
CA LEU A 79 -9.27 9.70 3.14
C LEU A 79 -9.16 8.45 2.25
N GLY A 80 -8.63 7.35 2.77
CA GLY A 80 -8.42 6.10 2.06
C GLY A 80 -7.01 5.90 1.52
N LEU A 81 -6.01 6.64 2.00
CA LEU A 81 -4.60 6.35 1.77
C LEU A 81 -4.08 5.50 2.92
N VAL A 82 -3.89 4.22 2.67
CA VAL A 82 -3.51 3.24 3.69
C VAL A 82 -2.10 2.75 3.44
N ARG A 83 -1.28 2.68 4.49
CA ARG A 83 0.04 2.06 4.44
C ARG A 83 0.00 0.71 5.15
N THR A 84 0.51 -0.33 4.50
CA THR A 84 0.83 -1.59 5.17
C THR A 84 2.24 -1.55 5.73
N PHE A 85 2.52 -2.38 6.73
CA PHE A 85 3.85 -2.49 7.30
C PHE A 85 4.61 -3.67 6.67
N GLN A 86 5.94 -3.60 6.67
CA GLN A 86 6.81 -4.63 6.10
C GLN A 86 6.57 -6.01 6.74
N ILE A 87 6.31 -6.06 8.05
CA ILE A 87 5.98 -7.28 8.79
C ILE A 87 4.47 -7.30 9.05
N PRO A 88 3.71 -8.21 8.42
CA PRO A 88 2.28 -8.34 8.66
C PRO A 88 1.99 -8.67 10.13
N GLN A 89 1.01 -7.97 10.69
CA GLN A 89 0.57 -8.22 12.07
C GLN A 89 -0.94 -8.48 12.13
N PRO A 90 -1.42 -9.58 11.55
CA PRO A 90 -2.80 -9.99 11.76
C PRO A 90 -3.01 -10.41 13.22
N PHE A 91 -4.22 -10.31 13.69
CA PHE A 91 -4.60 -10.84 15.01
C PHE A 91 -4.57 -12.36 14.95
N ARG A 92 -3.46 -12.96 15.37
CA ARG A 92 -3.15 -14.38 15.18
C ARG A 92 -4.19 -15.35 15.75
N LYS A 93 -4.89 -14.95 16.82
CA LYS A 93 -5.94 -15.78 17.49
C LYS A 93 -7.31 -15.63 16.85
N LEU A 94 -7.55 -14.57 16.10
CA LEU A 94 -8.78 -14.39 15.34
C LEU A 94 -8.72 -15.19 14.05
N THR A 95 -9.89 -15.57 13.55
CA THR A 95 -10.01 -16.21 12.24
C THR A 95 -9.62 -15.25 11.12
N VAL A 96 -9.41 -15.78 9.93
CA VAL A 96 -9.10 -14.99 8.74
C VAL A 96 -10.24 -14.02 8.45
N LEU A 97 -11.50 -14.47 8.53
CA LEU A 97 -12.68 -13.64 8.38
C LEU A 97 -12.74 -12.53 9.44
N GLU A 98 -12.57 -12.87 10.72
CA GLU A 98 -12.59 -11.90 11.80
C GLU A 98 -11.50 -10.83 11.63
N ASN A 99 -10.31 -11.19 11.13
CA ASN A 99 -9.26 -10.24 10.80
C ASN A 99 -9.71 -9.20 9.77
N LEU A 100 -10.45 -9.59 8.75
CA LEU A 100 -11.01 -8.67 7.76
C LEU A 100 -12.10 -7.79 8.38
N LEU A 101 -13.02 -8.38 9.14
CA LEU A 101 -14.13 -7.67 9.77
C LEU A 101 -13.66 -6.60 10.78
N THR A 102 -12.56 -6.85 11.51
CA THR A 102 -11.99 -5.84 12.44
C THR A 102 -11.54 -4.56 11.75
N ALA A 103 -11.30 -4.58 10.44
CA ALA A 103 -10.87 -3.42 9.67
C ALA A 103 -12.04 -2.67 9.02
N TYR A 104 -13.26 -3.21 9.05
CA TYR A 104 -14.43 -2.58 8.46
C TYR A 104 -14.78 -1.27 9.16
N ARG A 105 -14.84 -0.16 8.41
CA ARG A 105 -15.05 1.18 8.96
C ARG A 105 -16.50 1.59 9.01
N GLY A 106 -16.81 2.38 10.05
CA GLY A 106 -18.11 3.04 10.16
C GLY A 106 -19.25 2.11 10.58
N HIS A 107 -18.92 0.97 11.21
CA HIS A 107 -19.93 0.05 11.71
C HIS A 107 -20.78 0.74 12.79
N PRO A 108 -22.12 0.83 12.62
CA PRO A 108 -22.98 1.57 13.57
C PRO A 108 -22.93 1.03 15.00
N GLY A 109 -22.55 -0.25 15.17
CA GLY A 109 -22.37 -0.89 16.47
C GLY A 109 -21.17 -0.39 17.28
N GLU A 110 -20.24 0.38 16.68
CA GLU A 110 -19.15 1.06 17.40
C GLU A 110 -19.64 2.27 18.19
N GLY A 111 -20.81 2.81 17.84
CA GLY A 111 -21.41 3.94 18.53
C GLY A 111 -22.07 3.54 19.84
N PHE A 112 -21.69 4.18 20.96
CA PHE A 112 -22.19 3.92 22.31
C PHE A 112 -23.72 3.81 22.40
N LEU A 113 -24.46 4.64 21.66
CA LEU A 113 -25.91 4.64 21.63
C LEU A 113 -26.56 3.53 20.82
N LYS A 114 -25.86 3.01 19.79
CA LYS A 114 -26.37 1.97 18.87
C LYS A 114 -25.89 0.57 19.22
N ALA A 115 -24.76 0.44 19.90
CA ALA A 115 -24.17 -0.84 20.28
C ALA A 115 -25.16 -1.80 20.98
N PRO A 116 -25.99 -1.38 21.93
CA PRO A 116 -26.96 -2.27 22.61
C PRO A 116 -28.08 -2.77 21.69
N PHE A 117 -28.35 -2.09 20.58
CA PHE A 117 -29.48 -2.39 19.70
C PHE A 117 -29.05 -3.18 18.48
N ARG A 118 -28.89 -4.52 18.61
CA ARG A 118 -28.43 -5.41 17.56
C ARG A 118 -29.15 -5.20 16.20
N ARG A 119 -30.46 -5.00 16.22
CA ARG A 119 -31.24 -4.77 14.98
C ARG A 119 -30.84 -3.53 14.21
N SER A 120 -30.19 -2.54 14.87
CA SER A 120 -29.78 -1.29 14.23
C SER A 120 -28.51 -1.40 13.39
N TRP A 121 -27.70 -2.46 13.60
CA TRP A 121 -26.43 -2.65 12.93
C TRP A 121 -26.25 -4.02 12.24
N MET A 122 -27.20 -4.96 12.45
CA MET A 122 -27.13 -6.32 11.89
C MET A 122 -27.01 -6.34 10.36
N LYS A 123 -27.77 -5.45 9.66
CA LYS A 123 -27.65 -5.32 8.19
C LYS A 123 -26.27 -4.86 7.71
N GLU A 124 -25.61 -4.02 8.49
CA GLU A 124 -24.26 -3.54 8.15
C GLU A 124 -23.21 -4.63 8.41
N GLU A 125 -23.43 -5.45 9.44
CA GLU A 125 -22.59 -6.62 9.70
C GLU A 125 -22.72 -7.68 8.60
N GLU A 126 -23.95 -7.96 8.13
CA GLU A 126 -24.18 -8.83 6.97
C GLU A 126 -23.44 -8.32 5.73
N LYS A 127 -23.55 -7.04 5.43
CA LYS A 127 -22.85 -6.40 4.31
C LYS A 127 -21.33 -6.44 4.45
N ALA A 128 -20.80 -6.18 5.66
CA ALA A 128 -19.36 -6.30 5.94
C ALA A 128 -18.89 -7.74 5.72
N THR A 129 -19.68 -8.71 6.16
CA THR A 129 -19.40 -10.15 6.00
C THR A 129 -19.40 -10.55 4.53
N GLU A 130 -20.43 -10.15 3.76
CA GLU A 130 -20.46 -10.40 2.31
C GLU A 130 -19.24 -9.78 1.59
N MET A 131 -18.87 -8.56 1.97
CA MET A 131 -17.69 -7.91 1.41
C MET A 131 -16.41 -8.66 1.76
N ALA A 132 -16.27 -9.11 3.01
CA ALA A 132 -15.11 -9.89 3.45
C ALA A 132 -15.00 -11.22 2.67
N PHE A 133 -16.11 -11.95 2.47
CA PHE A 133 -16.10 -13.19 1.67
C PHE A 133 -15.71 -12.94 0.21
N ARG A 134 -16.20 -11.87 -0.43
CA ARG A 134 -15.75 -11.50 -1.77
C ARG A 134 -14.24 -11.27 -1.85
N PHE A 135 -13.64 -10.67 -0.82
CA PHE A 135 -12.19 -10.51 -0.77
C PHE A 135 -11.48 -11.84 -0.57
N LEU A 136 -11.98 -12.70 0.30
CA LEU A 136 -11.42 -14.04 0.49
C LEU A 136 -11.44 -14.87 -0.81
N GLU A 137 -12.52 -14.79 -1.59
CA GLU A 137 -12.61 -15.42 -2.92
C GLU A 137 -11.58 -14.85 -3.91
N ILE A 138 -11.40 -13.50 -3.94
CA ILE A 138 -10.39 -12.86 -4.81
C ILE A 138 -8.98 -13.31 -4.44
N LEU A 139 -8.72 -13.56 -3.14
CA LEU A 139 -7.42 -13.92 -2.58
C LEU A 139 -7.17 -15.44 -2.54
N ASP A 140 -8.16 -16.24 -2.97
CA ASP A 140 -8.14 -17.72 -2.84
C ASP A 140 -7.91 -18.17 -1.39
N LEU A 141 -8.51 -17.45 -0.44
CA LEU A 141 -8.46 -17.70 1.00
C LEU A 141 -9.82 -18.04 1.61
N ASP A 142 -10.87 -18.18 0.79
CA ASP A 142 -12.22 -18.51 1.23
C ASP A 142 -12.26 -19.88 1.96
N HIS A 143 -11.44 -20.84 1.54
CA HIS A 143 -11.29 -22.15 2.19
C HIS A 143 -10.66 -22.08 3.59
N MET A 144 -10.09 -20.93 3.98
CA MET A 144 -9.43 -20.70 5.28
C MET A 144 -10.19 -19.71 6.17
N TRP A 145 -11.40 -19.30 5.80
CA TRP A 145 -12.12 -18.21 6.45
C TRP A 145 -12.30 -18.36 7.97
N ASP A 146 -12.52 -19.58 8.45
CA ASP A 146 -12.73 -19.95 9.86
C ASP A 146 -11.46 -20.43 10.59
N HIS A 147 -10.32 -20.49 9.88
CA HIS A 147 -9.05 -20.86 10.50
C HIS A 147 -8.41 -19.66 11.20
N PRO A 148 -7.71 -19.89 12.33
CA PRO A 148 -6.91 -18.85 12.98
C PRO A 148 -5.84 -18.30 12.03
N ALA A 149 -5.65 -16.98 12.02
CA ALA A 149 -4.64 -16.34 11.18
C ALA A 149 -3.21 -16.81 11.47
N SER A 150 -2.96 -17.45 12.62
CA SER A 150 -1.69 -18.13 12.92
C SER A 150 -1.34 -19.27 11.97
N ASN A 151 -2.33 -19.84 11.27
CA ASN A 151 -2.15 -20.97 10.35
C ASN A 151 -1.77 -20.53 8.94
N LEU A 152 -1.79 -19.22 8.67
CA LEU A 152 -1.45 -18.65 7.37
C LEU A 152 0.06 -18.65 7.11
N SER A 153 0.44 -18.90 5.86
CA SER A 153 1.80 -18.65 5.37
C SER A 153 2.14 -17.17 5.39
N GLY A 154 3.42 -16.82 5.29
CA GLY A 154 3.85 -15.41 5.24
C GLY A 154 3.22 -14.61 4.09
N GLY A 155 3.07 -15.23 2.92
CA GLY A 155 2.37 -14.62 1.77
C GLY A 155 0.89 -14.40 2.03
N GLN A 156 0.20 -15.41 2.56
CA GLN A 156 -1.22 -15.30 2.92
C GLN A 156 -1.47 -14.23 3.99
N MET A 157 -0.58 -14.10 4.97
CA MET A 157 -0.68 -13.01 5.97
C MET A 157 -0.60 -11.63 5.32
N LYS A 158 0.27 -11.43 4.31
CA LYS A 158 0.36 -10.18 3.55
C LYS A 158 -0.89 -9.91 2.72
N LEU A 159 -1.50 -10.95 2.16
CA LEU A 159 -2.78 -10.82 1.45
C LEU A 159 -3.91 -10.43 2.40
N VAL A 160 -3.99 -11.03 3.59
CA VAL A 160 -4.98 -10.64 4.61
C VAL A 160 -4.77 -9.19 5.04
N GLU A 161 -3.54 -8.71 5.17
CA GLU A 161 -3.26 -7.31 5.49
C GLU A 161 -3.73 -6.36 4.38
N ALA A 162 -3.48 -6.70 3.11
CA ALA A 162 -4.03 -5.95 1.97
C ALA A 162 -5.57 -5.97 1.97
N GLY A 163 -6.19 -7.12 2.25
CA GLY A 163 -7.63 -7.25 2.43
C GLY A 163 -8.18 -6.36 3.55
N ARG A 164 -7.50 -6.30 4.70
CA ARG A 164 -7.85 -5.40 5.80
C ARG A 164 -7.78 -3.92 5.38
N ALA A 165 -6.75 -3.55 4.60
CA ALA A 165 -6.65 -2.21 4.06
C ALA A 165 -7.87 -1.87 3.17
N ILE A 166 -8.32 -2.82 2.33
CA ILE A 166 -9.50 -2.63 1.48
C ILE A 166 -10.78 -2.56 2.32
N MET A 167 -10.95 -3.45 3.31
CA MET A 167 -12.08 -3.42 4.25
C MET A 167 -12.20 -2.08 4.99
N SER A 168 -11.07 -1.40 5.22
CA SER A 168 -11.05 -0.07 5.82
C SER A 168 -11.43 1.06 4.84
N GLY A 169 -11.75 0.74 3.59
CA GLY A 169 -12.11 1.72 2.56
C GLY A 169 -10.90 2.34 1.84
N ALA A 170 -9.78 1.61 1.76
CA ALA A 170 -8.60 2.09 1.03
C ALA A 170 -8.92 2.32 -0.44
N LYS A 171 -8.58 3.51 -0.94
CA LYS A 171 -8.55 3.86 -2.37
C LYS A 171 -7.16 3.61 -2.96
N MET A 172 -6.14 3.77 -2.11
CA MET A 172 -4.75 3.55 -2.45
C MET A 172 -4.03 2.88 -1.29
N ILE A 173 -3.21 1.87 -1.60
CA ILE A 173 -2.40 1.14 -0.63
C ILE A 173 -0.92 1.38 -0.94
N LEU A 174 -0.19 1.85 0.07
CA LEU A 174 1.26 1.97 0.07
C LEU A 174 1.85 0.71 0.71
N MET A 175 2.68 -0.03 -0.03
CA MET A 175 3.32 -1.24 0.46
C MET A 175 4.85 -1.08 0.45
N ASP A 176 5.47 -1.39 1.58
CA ASP A 176 6.93 -1.30 1.75
C ASP A 176 7.50 -2.72 1.79
N GLU A 177 8.19 -3.11 0.70
CA GLU A 177 8.82 -4.42 0.49
C GLU A 177 7.86 -5.63 0.74
N PRO A 178 6.68 -5.69 0.08
CA PRO A 178 5.73 -6.77 0.33
C PRO A 178 6.27 -8.17 -0.04
N ALA A 179 7.23 -8.28 -0.99
CA ALA A 179 7.85 -9.55 -1.34
C ALA A 179 9.03 -9.94 -0.43
N ALA A 180 9.45 -9.07 0.52
CA ALA A 180 10.57 -9.38 1.40
C ALA A 180 10.32 -10.66 2.21
N GLY A 181 11.32 -11.56 2.20
CA GLY A 181 11.25 -12.85 2.92
C GLY A 181 10.37 -13.92 2.27
N LEU A 182 9.77 -13.66 1.11
CA LEU A 182 9.02 -14.66 0.35
C LEU A 182 9.93 -15.39 -0.65
N TYR A 183 9.63 -16.68 -0.88
CA TYR A 183 10.19 -17.41 -2.02
C TYR A 183 9.64 -16.82 -3.33
N PRO A 184 10.40 -16.94 -4.46
CA PRO A 184 10.02 -16.35 -5.75
C PRO A 184 8.57 -16.62 -6.18
N LYS A 185 8.14 -17.87 -6.09
CA LYS A 185 6.78 -18.28 -6.45
C LYS A 185 5.71 -17.57 -5.60
N LEU A 186 5.93 -17.48 -4.28
CA LEU A 186 5.00 -16.79 -3.37
C LEU A 186 4.96 -15.28 -3.60
N ALA A 187 6.07 -14.68 -4.03
CA ALA A 187 6.12 -13.27 -4.43
C ALA A 187 5.26 -13.04 -5.69
N GLN A 188 5.39 -13.90 -6.71
CA GLN A 188 4.57 -13.83 -7.92
C GLN A 188 3.07 -14.02 -7.60
N GLU A 189 2.72 -14.99 -6.76
CA GLU A 189 1.34 -15.19 -6.29
C GLU A 189 0.80 -13.94 -5.58
N LEU A 190 1.59 -13.31 -4.69
CA LEU A 190 1.21 -12.07 -4.03
C LEU A 190 0.88 -10.98 -5.06
N PHE A 191 1.76 -10.73 -6.03
CA PHE A 191 1.56 -9.68 -7.05
C PHE A 191 0.41 -10.01 -8.01
N TYR A 192 0.20 -11.28 -8.32
CA TYR A 192 -0.99 -11.72 -9.04
C TYR A 192 -2.27 -11.29 -8.31
N TYR A 193 -2.39 -11.56 -7.00
CA TYR A 193 -3.58 -11.16 -6.22
C TYR A 193 -3.70 -9.64 -6.05
N LEU A 194 -2.59 -8.89 -5.92
CA LEU A 194 -2.64 -7.43 -5.93
C LEU A 194 -3.18 -6.91 -7.28
N THR A 195 -2.81 -7.55 -8.39
CA THR A 195 -3.35 -7.23 -9.72
C THR A 195 -4.83 -7.56 -9.83
N GLU A 196 -5.28 -8.70 -9.28
CA GLU A 196 -6.70 -9.03 -9.20
C GLU A 196 -7.49 -7.98 -8.38
N MET A 197 -6.95 -7.54 -7.24
CA MET A 197 -7.55 -6.45 -6.45
C MET A 197 -7.62 -5.14 -7.25
N LYS A 198 -6.55 -4.78 -7.97
CA LYS A 198 -6.54 -3.62 -8.87
C LYS A 198 -7.65 -3.71 -9.89
N ASN A 199 -7.74 -4.84 -10.59
CA ASN A 199 -8.65 -5.03 -11.72
C ASN A 199 -10.12 -5.13 -11.28
N LYS A 200 -10.40 -5.86 -10.19
CA LYS A 200 -11.78 -6.13 -9.72
C LYS A 200 -12.33 -5.02 -8.82
N LEU A 201 -11.48 -4.34 -8.07
CA LEU A 201 -11.89 -3.37 -7.05
C LEU A 201 -11.47 -1.93 -7.37
N GLY A 202 -10.61 -1.72 -8.37
CA GLY A 202 -10.12 -0.40 -8.76
C GLY A 202 -9.16 0.23 -7.74
N VAL A 203 -8.55 -0.58 -6.88
CA VAL A 203 -7.58 -0.12 -5.87
C VAL A 203 -6.29 0.29 -6.56
N THR A 204 -5.68 1.37 -6.08
CA THR A 204 -4.39 1.88 -6.56
C THR A 204 -3.29 1.41 -5.64
N PHE A 205 -2.12 1.08 -6.19
CA PHE A 205 -0.97 0.66 -5.38
C PHE A 205 0.25 1.53 -5.66
N LEU A 206 0.99 1.88 -4.60
CA LEU A 206 2.37 2.34 -4.68
C LEU A 206 3.22 1.40 -3.84
N ILE A 207 4.13 0.69 -4.51
CA ILE A 207 4.89 -0.40 -3.90
C ILE A 207 6.37 -0.06 -3.96
N VAL A 208 7.06 -0.13 -2.82
CA VAL A 208 8.52 -0.11 -2.76
C VAL A 208 9.01 -1.53 -2.80
N GLU A 209 9.88 -1.85 -3.76
CA GLU A 209 10.49 -3.17 -3.89
C GLU A 209 11.91 -3.11 -4.43
N HIS A 210 12.67 -4.18 -4.17
CA HIS A 210 14.04 -4.36 -4.63
C HIS A 210 14.19 -5.55 -5.59
N ARG A 211 13.29 -6.52 -5.54
CA ARG A 211 13.30 -7.74 -6.36
C ARG A 211 12.41 -7.58 -7.58
N LEU A 212 12.91 -6.92 -8.60
CA LEU A 212 12.12 -6.51 -9.76
C LEU A 212 11.88 -7.65 -10.75
N GLU A 213 12.88 -8.49 -10.98
CA GLU A 213 12.92 -9.50 -12.05
C GLU A 213 11.73 -10.48 -12.03
N LEU A 214 11.11 -10.69 -10.85
CA LEU A 214 10.04 -11.66 -10.67
C LEU A 214 8.63 -11.08 -10.81
N ILE A 215 8.50 -9.77 -10.86
CA ILE A 215 7.22 -9.07 -10.68
C ILE A 215 6.94 -8.00 -11.73
N LEU A 216 7.83 -7.83 -12.71
CA LEU A 216 7.70 -6.80 -13.76
C LEU A 216 6.38 -6.85 -14.51
N ASP A 217 5.91 -8.05 -14.85
CA ASP A 217 4.66 -8.26 -15.59
C ASP A 217 3.41 -7.75 -14.85
N TYR A 218 3.53 -7.48 -13.55
CA TYR A 218 2.43 -6.99 -12.71
C TYR A 218 2.45 -5.47 -12.52
N ILE A 219 3.49 -4.77 -12.99
CA ILE A 219 3.74 -3.36 -12.73
C ILE A 219 3.37 -2.52 -13.95
N ASP A 220 2.56 -1.47 -13.72
CA ASP A 220 2.13 -0.57 -14.79
C ASP A 220 3.10 0.60 -14.98
N HIS A 221 3.79 1.06 -13.93
CA HIS A 221 4.69 2.21 -13.97
C HIS A 221 5.79 2.13 -12.90
N VAL A 222 6.97 2.63 -13.19
CA VAL A 222 8.13 2.62 -12.28
C VAL A 222 8.71 4.01 -12.13
N TYR A 223 9.06 4.37 -10.89
CA TYR A 223 9.93 5.48 -10.52
C TYR A 223 11.23 4.94 -9.94
N ALA A 224 12.37 5.38 -10.44
CA ALA A 224 13.68 5.05 -9.88
C ALA A 224 14.21 6.23 -9.07
N MET A 225 14.60 5.95 -7.82
CA MET A 225 15.17 6.93 -6.89
C MET A 225 16.65 6.67 -6.63
N ALA A 226 17.46 7.73 -6.70
CA ALA A 226 18.84 7.72 -6.23
C ALA A 226 19.16 9.03 -5.52
N ARG A 227 19.89 8.96 -4.38
CA ARG A 227 20.38 10.11 -3.62
C ARG A 227 19.31 11.18 -3.34
N GLY A 228 18.10 10.75 -3.00
CA GLY A 228 16.98 11.63 -2.67
C GLY A 228 16.28 12.28 -3.87
N ARG A 229 16.53 11.83 -5.11
CA ARG A 229 15.91 12.36 -6.34
C ARG A 229 15.29 11.24 -7.18
N ILE A 230 14.28 11.56 -7.99
CA ILE A 230 13.83 10.69 -9.09
C ILE A 230 14.86 10.85 -10.22
N VAL A 231 15.42 9.72 -10.67
CA VAL A 231 16.45 9.70 -11.72
C VAL A 231 15.93 9.11 -13.04
N SER A 232 14.86 8.30 -12.98
CA SER A 232 14.19 7.77 -14.16
C SER A 232 12.74 7.43 -13.82
N GLU A 233 11.84 7.48 -14.82
CA GLU A 233 10.44 7.09 -14.69
C GLU A 233 9.88 6.56 -16.01
N GLY A 234 8.90 5.67 -15.94
CA GLY A 234 8.23 5.16 -17.14
C GLY A 234 7.76 3.72 -17.04
N GLU A 235 7.72 3.07 -18.20
CA GLU A 235 7.43 1.64 -18.33
C GLU A 235 8.55 0.81 -17.66
N PRO A 236 8.23 -0.32 -16.99
CA PRO A 236 9.19 -1.10 -16.22
C PRO A 236 10.49 -1.43 -16.98
N ASP A 237 10.40 -2.02 -18.17
CA ASP A 237 11.56 -2.44 -18.96
C ASP A 237 12.46 -1.25 -19.32
N LYS A 238 11.86 -0.10 -19.69
CA LYS A 238 12.64 1.10 -20.07
C LYS A 238 13.41 1.69 -18.90
N VAL A 239 12.81 1.67 -17.70
CA VAL A 239 13.45 2.22 -16.49
C VAL A 239 14.58 1.29 -16.02
N LEU A 240 14.41 -0.03 -16.14
CA LEU A 240 15.44 -0.98 -15.72
C LEU A 240 16.65 -1.00 -16.65
N ASP A 241 16.45 -0.74 -17.94
CA ASP A 241 17.52 -0.63 -18.93
C ASP A 241 18.20 0.75 -18.92
N ASP A 242 17.71 1.71 -18.11
CA ASP A 242 18.30 3.05 -18.02
C ASP A 242 19.70 2.98 -17.38
N PRO A 243 20.77 3.44 -18.07
CA PRO A 243 22.14 3.42 -17.57
C PRO A 243 22.30 4.10 -16.20
N ILE A 244 21.54 5.19 -15.96
CA ILE A 244 21.58 5.94 -14.69
C ILE A 244 21.04 5.06 -13.54
N VAL A 245 20.00 4.29 -13.81
CA VAL A 245 19.42 3.36 -12.84
C VAL A 245 20.40 2.24 -12.54
N ILE A 246 20.98 1.60 -13.58
CA ILE A 246 21.97 0.53 -13.44
C ILE A 246 23.18 1.03 -12.62
N GLU A 247 23.72 2.19 -12.96
CA GLU A 247 24.86 2.79 -12.25
C GLU A 247 24.54 3.07 -10.78
N SER A 248 23.31 3.49 -10.48
CA SER A 248 22.87 3.79 -9.11
C SER A 248 22.87 2.55 -8.20
N TYR A 249 22.66 1.36 -8.75
CA TYR A 249 22.72 0.08 -8.04
C TYR A 249 24.13 -0.49 -7.92
N LEU A 250 25.03 -0.19 -8.88
CA LEU A 250 26.41 -0.68 -8.89
C LEU A 250 27.37 0.19 -8.07
N GLY A 251 27.02 1.44 -7.84
CA GLY A 251 27.85 2.46 -7.17
C GLY A 251 27.52 2.70 -5.69
N GLY A 252 26.71 1.84 -5.06
CA GLY A 252 26.28 1.94 -3.66
C GLY A 252 27.01 1.01 -2.71
#